data_24617379e0055f10d98bb5e34cd02609
#
_entry.id   24617379e0055f10d98bb5e34cd02609
#
_cell.length_a   1.000
_cell.length_b   1.000
_cell.length_c   1.000
_cell.angle_alpha   90.00
_cell.angle_beta   90.00
_cell.angle_gamma   90.00
#
_symmetry.space_group_name_H-M   'P 1'
#
loop_
_entity.id
_entity.type
_entity.pdbx_description
1 polymer ?
#
loop_
_entity_poly.entity_id
_entity_poly.type
_entity_poly.pdbx_seq_one_letter_code
_entity_poly.pdbx_strand_id
1 'polypeptide(L)'
;MLLERCKRKSFLHRILTGDEKWIYFENPKRKKSWVDRGAPSTSTARPNRFGRKTMLCVWWDQKGVVYYELLKPGETVNTTRYQQQLIDLNHSLLRKRPEYQKRQHKVIFLHDNAPSHTAKPVRDTLEALHLPSMD
;
A
#
# COMPACT_ATOMS: atom_id res chain seq x y z
N MET A 1 9.89 20.73 -2.18
CA MET A 1 8.87 19.90 -1.56
C MET A 1 7.73 19.61 -2.52
N LEU A 2 6.97 18.55 -2.27
CA LEU A 2 5.87 18.10 -3.14
C LEU A 2 4.83 19.18 -3.40
N LEU A 3 4.41 19.90 -2.36
CA LEU A 3 3.40 20.97 -2.48
C LEU A 3 3.87 22.13 -3.35
N GLU A 4 5.13 22.51 -3.26
CA GLU A 4 5.70 23.57 -4.09
C GLU A 4 5.81 23.16 -5.56
N ARG A 5 6.20 21.92 -5.81
CA ARG A 5 6.24 21.36 -7.18
C ARG A 5 4.84 21.30 -7.79
N CYS A 6 3.84 20.94 -6.98
CA CYS A 6 2.44 20.90 -7.41
C CYS A 6 1.89 22.29 -7.81
N LYS A 7 2.33 23.34 -7.12
CA LYS A 7 1.96 24.73 -7.46
C LYS A 7 2.51 25.18 -8.82
N ARG A 8 3.70 24.69 -9.19
CA ARG A 8 4.34 25.06 -10.46
C ARG A 8 3.81 24.26 -11.64
N LYS A 9 3.64 22.96 -11.48
CA LYS A 9 3.13 22.07 -12.52
C LYS A 9 2.50 20.85 -11.85
N SER A 10 1.24 20.59 -12.15
CA SER A 10 0.55 19.43 -11.60
C SER A 10 1.24 18.13 -12.06
N PHE A 11 1.54 17.26 -11.11
CA PHE A 11 2.11 15.93 -11.36
C PHE A 11 1.38 14.82 -10.60
N LEU A 12 0.29 15.17 -9.91
CA LEU A 12 -0.46 14.24 -9.05
C LEU A 12 -0.97 13.02 -9.83
N HIS A 13 -1.31 13.21 -11.09
CA HIS A 13 -1.74 12.13 -11.97
C HIS A 13 -0.65 11.09 -12.26
N ARG A 14 0.62 11.41 -11.98
CA ARG A 14 1.76 10.50 -12.19
C ARG A 14 2.18 9.74 -10.95
N ILE A 15 1.57 10.06 -9.81
CA ILE A 15 1.94 9.43 -8.54
C ILE A 15 1.30 8.04 -8.44
N LEU A 16 2.12 7.03 -8.28
CA LEU A 16 1.73 5.67 -7.95
C LEU A 16 2.15 5.40 -6.52
N THR A 17 1.18 5.10 -5.66
CA THR A 17 1.40 4.87 -4.23
C THR A 17 1.14 3.42 -3.89
N GLY A 18 1.98 2.85 -3.03
CA GLY A 18 1.79 1.49 -2.52
C GLY A 18 1.82 1.46 -1.00
N ASP A 19 1.06 0.57 -0.41
CA ASP A 19 1.03 0.34 1.03
C ASP A 19 0.61 -1.08 1.36
N GLU A 20 0.97 -1.56 2.55
CA GLU A 20 0.56 -2.84 3.09
C GLU A 20 -0.26 -2.63 4.35
N LYS A 21 -1.31 -3.44 4.52
CA LYS A 21 -2.16 -3.37 5.70
C LYS A 21 -2.61 -4.76 6.14
N TRP A 22 -2.55 -4.99 7.44
CA TRP A 22 -3.11 -6.18 8.04
C TRP A 22 -4.64 -6.08 8.11
N ILE A 23 -5.31 -7.12 7.66
CA ILE A 23 -6.75 -7.30 7.79
C ILE A 23 -6.99 -8.43 8.76
N TYR A 24 -7.64 -8.13 9.88
CA TYR A 24 -7.95 -9.11 10.92
C TYR A 24 -9.26 -9.82 10.60
N PHE A 25 -9.34 -11.11 10.86
CA PHE A 25 -10.57 -11.88 10.69
C PHE A 25 -11.62 -11.54 11.74
N GLU A 26 -11.18 -11.11 12.95
CA GLU A 26 -12.05 -10.62 14.01
C GLU A 26 -11.92 -9.10 14.13
N ASN A 27 -13.02 -8.40 13.93
CA ASN A 27 -13.09 -6.94 14.03
C ASN A 27 -14.21 -6.52 14.98
N PRO A 28 -14.03 -6.72 16.31
CA PRO A 28 -15.06 -6.31 17.27
C PRO A 28 -15.22 -4.79 17.24
N LYS A 29 -16.47 -4.35 17.06
CA LYS A 29 -16.82 -2.93 17.07
C LYS A 29 -17.42 -2.55 18.41
N ARG A 30 -16.95 -1.44 18.98
CA ARG A 30 -17.60 -0.83 20.12
C ARG A 30 -18.91 -0.22 19.68
N LYS A 31 -20.00 -0.67 20.28
CA LYS A 31 -21.33 -0.08 20.10
C LYS A 31 -21.63 0.85 21.27
N LYS A 32 -22.37 1.92 21.02
CA LYS A 32 -22.91 2.75 22.09
C LYS A 32 -23.92 1.92 22.87
N SER A 33 -23.84 1.94 24.18
CA SER A 33 -24.83 1.32 25.09
C SER A 33 -25.56 2.41 25.85
N TRP A 34 -26.87 2.25 25.99
CA TRP A 34 -27.70 3.13 26.78
C TRP A 34 -27.90 2.49 28.15
N VAL A 35 -27.34 3.11 29.17
CA VAL A 35 -27.39 2.61 30.55
C VAL A 35 -27.86 3.73 31.49
N ASP A 36 -28.37 3.35 32.65
CA ASP A 36 -28.76 4.32 33.70
C ASP A 36 -27.55 5.08 34.20
N ARG A 37 -27.79 6.30 34.68
CA ARG A 37 -26.73 7.16 35.18
C ARG A 37 -26.01 6.46 36.34
N GLY A 38 -24.68 6.32 36.22
CA GLY A 38 -23.84 5.65 37.19
C GLY A 38 -23.70 4.14 36.98
N ALA A 39 -24.44 3.55 36.03
CA ALA A 39 -24.29 2.14 35.68
C ALA A 39 -23.14 1.93 34.70
N PRO A 40 -22.42 0.77 34.73
CA PRO A 40 -21.36 0.47 33.79
C PRO A 40 -21.93 0.20 32.40
N SER A 41 -21.24 0.68 31.36
CA SER A 41 -21.59 0.38 29.98
C SER A 41 -21.20 -1.07 29.63
N THR A 42 -21.81 -1.59 28.55
CA THR A 42 -21.43 -2.90 28.00
C THR A 42 -19.99 -2.86 27.50
N SER A 43 -19.16 -3.77 28.00
CA SER A 43 -17.77 -3.87 27.56
C SER A 43 -17.67 -4.61 26.22
N THR A 44 -16.76 -4.15 25.37
CA THR A 44 -16.40 -4.85 24.12
C THR A 44 -14.97 -5.36 24.27
N ALA A 45 -14.74 -6.63 23.95
CA ALA A 45 -13.41 -7.21 23.98
C ALA A 45 -12.46 -6.47 23.03
N ARG A 46 -11.22 -6.29 23.47
CA ARG A 46 -10.19 -5.72 22.59
C ARG A 46 -9.86 -6.69 21.45
N PRO A 47 -9.60 -6.18 20.22
CA PRO A 47 -9.16 -7.05 19.15
C PRO A 47 -7.89 -7.81 19.56
N ASN A 48 -7.83 -9.10 19.24
CA ASN A 48 -6.63 -9.89 19.45
C ASN A 48 -5.63 -9.59 18.32
N ARG A 49 -4.59 -8.77 18.62
CA ARG A 49 -3.54 -8.44 17.61
C ARG A 49 -2.70 -9.65 17.18
N PHE A 50 -2.77 -10.76 17.92
CA PHE A 50 -2.12 -12.03 17.56
C PHE A 50 -3.10 -13.01 16.90
N GLY A 51 -4.35 -12.60 16.66
CA GLY A 51 -5.35 -13.40 15.98
C GLY A 51 -5.06 -13.58 14.49
N ARG A 52 -5.88 -14.39 13.83
CA ARG A 52 -5.75 -14.60 12.37
C ARG A 52 -5.89 -13.28 11.62
N LYS A 53 -4.93 -13.04 10.76
CA LYS A 53 -4.88 -11.84 9.92
C LYS A 53 -4.26 -12.18 8.58
N THR A 54 -4.61 -11.41 7.57
CA THR A 54 -4.00 -11.49 6.25
C THR A 54 -3.49 -10.12 5.84
N MET A 55 -2.41 -10.08 5.08
CA MET A 55 -1.83 -8.82 4.62
C MET A 55 -2.38 -8.49 3.24
N LEU A 56 -2.91 -7.27 3.10
CA LEU A 56 -3.25 -6.68 1.82
C LEU A 56 -2.12 -5.77 1.38
N CYS A 57 -1.57 -6.05 0.21
CA CYS A 57 -0.63 -5.17 -0.47
C CYS A 57 -1.39 -4.52 -1.63
N VAL A 58 -1.41 -3.20 -1.70
CA VAL A 58 -2.18 -2.48 -2.71
C VAL A 58 -1.39 -1.30 -3.25
N TRP A 59 -1.51 -1.08 -4.55
CA TRP A 59 -0.92 0.05 -5.27
C TRP A 59 -2.02 0.74 -6.06
N TRP A 60 -2.05 2.06 -5.96
CA TRP A 60 -3.09 2.87 -6.60
C TRP A 60 -2.54 4.19 -7.10
N ASP A 61 -3.26 4.79 -8.02
CA ASP A 61 -3.04 6.13 -8.52
C ASP A 61 -4.33 6.95 -8.47
N GLN A 62 -4.33 8.11 -9.07
CA GLN A 62 -5.50 9.00 -9.10
C GLN A 62 -6.74 8.36 -9.76
N LYS A 63 -6.54 7.42 -10.68
CA LYS A 63 -7.62 6.72 -11.40
C LYS A 63 -8.15 5.50 -10.65
N GLY A 64 -7.45 5.06 -9.60
CA GLY A 64 -7.85 3.91 -8.80
C GLY A 64 -6.77 2.86 -8.63
N VAL A 65 -7.17 1.68 -8.21
CA VAL A 65 -6.26 0.56 -7.93
C VAL A 65 -5.61 0.07 -9.22
N VAL A 66 -4.28 -0.01 -9.20
CA VAL A 66 -3.48 -0.54 -10.31
C VAL A 66 -3.24 -2.04 -10.11
N TYR A 67 -2.84 -2.43 -8.91
CA TYR A 67 -2.54 -3.81 -8.58
C TYR A 67 -2.74 -4.04 -7.08
N TYR A 68 -3.18 -5.23 -6.73
CA TYR A 68 -3.25 -5.65 -5.33
C TYR A 68 -2.91 -7.13 -5.20
N GLU A 69 -2.51 -7.51 -4.01
CA GLU A 69 -2.21 -8.89 -3.66
C GLU A 69 -2.65 -9.17 -2.23
N LEU A 70 -3.37 -10.27 -2.02
CA LEU A 70 -3.70 -10.76 -0.69
C LEU A 70 -2.78 -11.95 -0.39
N LEU A 71 -2.02 -11.85 0.70
CA LEU A 71 -1.17 -12.92 1.14
C LEU A 71 -1.99 -13.99 1.88
N LYS A 72 -1.45 -15.20 1.98
CA LYS A 72 -2.03 -16.22 2.85
C LYS A 72 -1.99 -15.78 4.31
N PRO A 73 -2.93 -16.23 5.16
CA PRO A 73 -2.95 -15.84 6.57
C PRO A 73 -1.59 -16.05 7.24
N GLY A 74 -1.10 -15.00 7.93
CA GLY A 74 0.17 -15.04 8.64
C GLY A 74 1.43 -14.79 7.81
N GLU A 75 1.35 -14.77 6.49
CA GLU A 75 2.49 -14.44 5.63
C GLU A 75 2.82 -12.94 5.69
N THR A 76 4.10 -12.64 5.55
CA THR A 76 4.61 -11.26 5.49
C THR A 76 5.37 -11.03 4.19
N VAL A 77 5.63 -9.76 3.90
CA VAL A 77 6.41 -9.37 2.73
C VAL A 77 7.89 -9.31 3.11
N ASN A 78 8.72 -10.12 2.44
CA ASN A 78 10.18 -10.01 2.48
C ASN A 78 10.70 -9.33 1.22
N THR A 79 12.01 -9.12 1.14
CA THR A 79 12.65 -8.47 0.00
C THR A 79 12.37 -9.18 -1.32
N THR A 80 12.49 -10.51 -1.36
CA THR A 80 12.26 -11.31 -2.57
C THR A 80 10.81 -11.20 -3.03
N ARG A 81 9.87 -11.30 -2.11
CA ARG A 81 8.44 -11.17 -2.42
C ARG A 81 8.11 -9.77 -2.93
N TYR A 82 8.67 -8.75 -2.30
CA TYR A 82 8.46 -7.38 -2.73
C TYR A 82 9.01 -7.12 -4.15
N GLN A 83 10.17 -7.68 -4.49
CA GLN A 83 10.69 -7.62 -5.85
C GLN A 83 9.71 -8.22 -6.86
N GLN A 84 9.15 -9.40 -6.55
CA GLN A 84 8.16 -10.04 -7.42
C GLN A 84 6.89 -9.21 -7.52
N GLN A 85 6.43 -8.64 -6.43
CA GLN A 85 5.27 -7.75 -6.42
C GLN A 85 5.48 -6.53 -7.32
N LEU A 86 6.68 -5.94 -7.30
CA LEU A 86 7.01 -4.80 -8.16
C LEU A 86 7.01 -5.18 -9.65
N ILE A 87 7.48 -6.37 -10.00
CA ILE A 87 7.43 -6.87 -11.37
C ILE A 87 5.96 -7.04 -11.81
N ASP A 88 5.15 -7.66 -10.99
CA ASP A 88 3.73 -7.86 -11.26
C ASP A 88 2.97 -6.53 -11.33
N LEU A 89 3.31 -5.59 -10.45
CA LEU A 89 2.80 -4.22 -10.47
C LEU A 89 3.12 -3.53 -11.80
N ASN A 90 4.34 -3.64 -12.27
CA ASN A 90 4.75 -3.02 -13.52
C ASN A 90 3.95 -3.57 -14.71
N HIS A 91 3.76 -4.89 -14.78
CA HIS A 91 2.92 -5.50 -15.80
C HIS A 91 1.48 -4.99 -15.75
N SER A 92 0.91 -4.91 -14.56
CA SER A 92 -0.45 -4.40 -14.37
C SER A 92 -0.57 -2.92 -14.72
N LEU A 93 0.43 -2.12 -14.34
CA LEU A 93 0.49 -0.69 -14.66
C LEU A 93 0.46 -0.46 -16.17
N LEU A 94 1.33 -1.14 -16.91
CA LEU A 94 1.40 -1.00 -18.37
C LEU A 94 0.11 -1.46 -19.06
N ARG A 95 -0.55 -2.47 -18.51
CA ARG A 95 -1.83 -2.97 -19.05
C ARG A 95 -2.98 -2.02 -18.78
N LYS A 96 -3.09 -1.50 -17.55
CA LYS A 96 -4.19 -0.62 -17.12
C LYS A 96 -4.00 0.84 -17.50
N ARG A 97 -2.75 1.25 -17.67
CA ARG A 97 -2.35 2.61 -18.02
C ARG A 97 -1.46 2.58 -19.25
N PRO A 98 -2.02 2.31 -20.47
CA PRO A 98 -1.22 2.17 -21.69
C PRO A 98 -0.36 3.37 -22.01
N GLU A 99 -0.74 4.56 -21.57
CA GLU A 99 0.02 5.80 -21.75
C GLU A 99 1.43 5.74 -21.13
N TYR A 100 1.65 4.90 -20.11
CA TYR A 100 2.97 4.74 -19.50
C TYR A 100 3.89 3.78 -20.23
N GLN A 101 3.44 3.07 -21.25
CA GLN A 101 4.32 2.26 -22.10
C GLN A 101 5.39 3.13 -22.78
N LYS A 102 5.01 4.36 -23.15
CA LYS A 102 5.93 5.34 -23.76
C LYS A 102 6.52 6.33 -22.76
N ARG A 103 5.93 6.43 -21.54
CA ARG A 103 6.26 7.45 -20.55
C ARG A 103 6.47 6.85 -19.16
N GLN A 104 6.90 5.60 -19.07
CA GLN A 104 7.09 4.89 -17.80
C GLN A 104 8.03 5.65 -16.86
N HIS A 105 9.09 6.26 -17.39
CA HIS A 105 10.04 7.08 -16.62
C HIS A 105 9.40 8.32 -15.96
N LYS A 106 8.17 8.66 -16.30
CA LYS A 106 7.44 9.78 -15.69
C LYS A 106 6.56 9.38 -14.52
N VAL A 107 6.44 8.10 -14.21
CA VAL A 107 5.74 7.63 -13.02
C VAL A 107 6.56 8.00 -11.80
N ILE A 108 5.91 8.55 -10.78
CA ILE A 108 6.52 8.87 -9.49
C ILE A 108 6.04 7.83 -8.50
N PHE A 109 6.93 6.98 -8.01
CA PHE A 109 6.60 5.88 -7.11
C PHE A 109 6.80 6.30 -5.66
N LEU A 110 5.75 6.17 -4.86
CA LEU A 110 5.78 6.44 -3.41
C LEU A 110 5.49 5.16 -2.64
N HIS A 111 6.40 4.79 -1.75
CA HIS A 111 6.24 3.71 -0.79
C HIS A 111 6.92 4.11 0.53
N ASP A 112 6.61 3.39 1.60
CA ASP A 112 7.24 3.67 2.89
C ASP A 112 8.70 3.16 2.94
N ASN A 113 9.41 3.47 4.02
CA ASN A 113 10.81 3.11 4.21
C ASN A 113 11.01 1.79 4.96
N ALA A 114 10.07 0.85 4.83
CA ALA A 114 10.23 -0.48 5.45
C ALA A 114 11.53 -1.15 4.96
N PRO A 115 12.20 -1.96 5.80
CA PRO A 115 13.47 -2.60 5.40
C PRO A 115 13.38 -3.42 4.11
N SER A 116 12.24 -4.09 3.87
CA SER A 116 12.00 -4.82 2.62
C SER A 116 11.89 -3.91 1.39
N HIS A 117 11.56 -2.62 1.57
CA HIS A 117 11.41 -1.66 0.49
C HIS A 117 12.69 -0.90 0.18
N THR A 118 13.61 -0.79 1.14
CA THR A 118 14.85 -0.01 1.00
C THR A 118 16.08 -0.85 0.69
N ALA A 119 15.94 -2.17 0.67
CA ALA A 119 17.04 -3.08 0.37
C ALA A 119 17.58 -2.85 -1.04
N LYS A 120 18.89 -3.04 -1.22
CA LYS A 120 19.56 -2.84 -2.52
C LYS A 120 18.89 -3.61 -3.68
N PRO A 121 18.55 -4.90 -3.53
CA PRO A 121 17.87 -5.63 -4.60
C PRO A 121 16.57 -4.99 -5.06
N VAL A 122 15.82 -4.39 -4.14
CA VAL A 122 14.58 -3.67 -4.46
C VAL A 122 14.88 -2.40 -5.23
N ARG A 123 15.89 -1.62 -4.81
CA ARG A 123 16.30 -0.42 -5.53
C ARG A 123 16.76 -0.74 -6.95
N ASP A 124 17.52 -1.81 -7.12
CA ASP A 124 17.97 -2.26 -8.43
C ASP A 124 16.77 -2.66 -9.31
N THR A 125 15.77 -3.33 -8.74
CA THR A 125 14.54 -3.70 -9.45
C THR A 125 13.75 -2.45 -9.88
N LEU A 126 13.62 -1.46 -9.00
CA LEU A 126 12.92 -0.21 -9.32
C LEU A 126 13.60 0.53 -10.46
N GLU A 127 14.93 0.59 -10.46
CA GLU A 127 15.70 1.19 -11.57
C GLU A 127 15.47 0.44 -12.89
N ALA A 128 15.54 -0.89 -12.86
CA ALA A 128 15.32 -1.73 -14.03
C ALA A 128 13.92 -1.58 -14.62
N LEU A 129 12.92 -1.34 -13.76
CA LEU A 129 11.53 -1.12 -14.18
C LEU A 129 11.21 0.34 -14.52
N HIS A 130 12.17 1.24 -14.41
CA HIS A 130 11.99 2.69 -14.58
C HIS A 130 10.92 3.27 -13.65
N LEU A 131 10.88 2.78 -12.41
CA LEU A 131 9.98 3.26 -11.35
C LEU A 131 10.81 3.91 -10.23
N PRO A 132 11.41 5.08 -10.45
CA PRO A 132 12.22 5.71 -9.43
C PRO A 132 11.37 6.07 -8.21
N SER A 133 11.83 5.66 -7.03
CA SER A 133 11.15 6.06 -5.80
C SER A 133 11.46 7.52 -5.49
N MET A 134 10.49 8.20 -4.91
CA MET A 134 10.67 9.55 -4.41
C MET A 134 11.05 9.46 -2.93
N ASP A 135 12.32 9.69 -2.65
CA ASP A 135 12.84 9.78 -1.28
C ASP A 135 12.64 11.18 -0.70
#